data_4f630fe1c6d9d98940f41f5cfe5623ed
#
_entry.id   4f630fe1c6d9d98940f41f5cfe5623ed
#
_cell.length_a   1.000
_cell.length_b   1.000
_cell.length_c   1.000
_cell.angle_alpha   90.00
_cell.angle_beta   90.00
_cell.angle_gamma   90.00
#
_symmetry.space_group_name_H-M   'P 1'
#
loop_
_entity.id
_entity.type
_entity.pdbx_description
1 polymer ?
#
loop_
_entity_poly.entity_id
_entity_poly.type
_entity_poly.pdbx_seq_one_letter_code
_entity_poly.pdbx_strand_id
1 'polypeptide(L)'
;MSEVGYDGACGHTLSPHPYGCAASFAKVGFALVGVGGTSMANNSVTRADLADALQQNLGLARRECAQLVEDVLNEISDCLARDEPVKLPGFGSFLVRHKKERMGRNPKTGEAVPIFPRKVILFRPSQNLKQRINHT
;
A
#
# COMPACT_ATOMS: atom_id res chain seq x y z
N MET A 1 -44.78 -31.24 40.86
CA MET A 1 -43.69 -32.15 41.08
C MET A 1 -42.57 -31.63 40.15
N SER A 2 -41.51 -31.10 40.55
CA SER A 2 -40.80 -30.76 41.75
C SER A 2 -39.89 -29.59 41.38
N GLU A 3 -39.92 -28.55 42.18
CA GLU A 3 -38.98 -27.47 42.22
C GLU A 3 -37.56 -27.98 42.59
N VAL A 4 -36.52 -27.40 42.05
CA VAL A 4 -35.30 -27.17 42.81
C VAL A 4 -34.69 -25.84 42.37
N GLY A 5 -34.79 -24.85 43.25
CA GLY A 5 -34.04 -23.63 43.20
C GLY A 5 -32.60 -23.83 43.63
N TYR A 6 -31.72 -22.98 43.14
CA TYR A 6 -30.45 -22.67 43.78
C TYR A 6 -30.21 -21.17 43.77
N ASP A 7 -30.47 -20.60 44.92
CA ASP A 7 -29.89 -19.35 45.35
C ASP A 7 -28.41 -19.56 45.66
N GLY A 8 -27.59 -18.64 45.22
CA GLY A 8 -26.19 -18.64 45.53
C GLY A 8 -25.56 -17.26 45.29
N ALA A 9 -25.93 -16.32 46.16
CA ALA A 9 -25.23 -15.07 46.31
C ALA A 9 -23.81 -15.34 46.86
N CYS A 10 -22.80 -14.85 46.20
CA CYS A 10 -21.50 -14.55 46.81
C CYS A 10 -20.90 -13.33 46.13
N GLY A 11 -20.98 -12.24 46.89
CA GLY A 11 -20.22 -11.04 46.69
C GLY A 11 -18.74 -11.26 46.96
N HIS A 12 -17.94 -10.69 46.10
CA HIS A 12 -16.57 -10.34 46.38
C HIS A 12 -16.26 -8.95 45.83
N THR A 13 -16.38 -8.02 46.71
CA THR A 13 -15.44 -6.96 47.11
C THR A 13 -14.48 -6.49 46.01
N LEU A 14 -14.77 -5.28 45.60
CA LEU A 14 -13.86 -4.31 44.98
C LEU A 14 -12.54 -4.24 45.73
N SER A 15 -11.47 -4.48 45.01
CA SER A 15 -10.12 -4.10 45.43
C SER A 15 -9.63 -2.96 44.53
N PRO A 16 -9.40 -1.78 45.04
CA PRO A 16 -8.79 -0.71 44.28
C PRO A 16 -7.27 -0.92 44.25
N HIS A 17 -6.71 -1.19 43.11
CA HIS A 17 -5.27 -1.09 42.93
C HIS A 17 -4.87 0.39 42.74
N PRO A 18 -4.09 0.92 43.68
CA PRO A 18 -3.49 2.24 43.56
C PRO A 18 -2.13 2.12 42.88
N TYR A 19 -2.08 2.26 41.60
CA TYR A 19 -0.83 2.63 40.95
C TYR A 19 -1.05 3.86 40.11
N GLY A 20 -1.11 4.98 40.81
CA GLY A 20 -0.71 6.25 40.29
C GLY A 20 0.82 6.18 40.09
N CYS A 21 1.27 6.07 38.87
CA CYS A 21 2.61 6.45 38.47
C CYS A 21 2.48 7.55 37.43
N ALA A 22 2.48 8.77 37.93
CA ALA A 22 2.88 9.92 37.15
C ALA A 22 4.36 9.72 36.77
N ALA A 23 4.59 9.10 35.62
CA ALA A 23 5.92 9.09 35.02
C ALA A 23 6.05 10.32 34.13
N SER A 24 6.70 11.31 34.71
CA SER A 24 7.39 12.41 34.07
C SER A 24 7.97 11.99 32.72
N PHE A 25 7.43 12.60 31.64
CA PHE A 25 8.05 12.53 30.33
C PHE A 25 9.35 13.30 30.35
N ALA A 26 10.40 12.63 30.76
CA ALA A 26 11.75 13.10 30.51
C ALA A 26 11.97 13.12 29.00
N LYS A 27 12.21 14.31 28.45
CA LYS A 27 12.77 14.55 27.12
C LYS A 27 14.05 13.73 26.98
N VAL A 28 13.94 12.55 26.38
CA VAL A 28 15.12 11.85 25.88
C VAL A 28 15.45 12.52 24.56
N GLY A 29 16.51 13.32 24.58
CA GLY A 29 17.11 13.89 23.39
C GLY A 29 17.45 12.77 22.41
N PHE A 30 16.74 12.72 21.32
CA PHE A 30 17.05 11.85 20.19
C PHE A 30 18.33 12.39 19.54
N ALA A 31 19.45 11.79 19.91
CA ALA A 31 20.72 12.00 19.26
C ALA A 31 20.55 11.60 17.78
N LEU A 32 20.70 12.60 16.91
CA LEU A 32 20.88 12.43 15.48
C LEU A 32 22.09 11.50 15.23
N VAL A 33 21.85 10.22 15.09
CA VAL A 33 22.81 9.33 14.44
C VAL A 33 22.72 9.67 12.96
N GLY A 34 23.67 10.48 12.50
CA GLY A 34 23.87 10.78 11.10
C GLY A 34 24.21 9.49 10.35
N VAL A 35 23.23 8.92 9.66
CA VAL A 35 23.49 8.01 8.56
C VAL A 35 23.80 8.86 7.35
N GLY A 36 25.08 9.16 7.19
CA GLY A 36 25.64 9.74 5.99
C GLY A 36 25.51 8.74 4.84
N GLY A 37 24.59 8.99 3.97
CA GLY A 37 24.46 8.36 2.68
C GLY A 37 23.78 9.37 1.77
N THR A 38 24.55 10.35 1.28
CA THR A 38 24.14 11.22 0.18
C THR A 38 24.11 10.40 -1.09
N SER A 39 23.13 9.51 -1.21
CA SER A 39 22.70 9.03 -2.49
C SER A 39 21.99 10.21 -3.16
N MET A 40 22.46 10.63 -4.33
CA MET A 40 21.73 11.45 -5.30
C MET A 40 20.48 10.65 -5.69
N ALA A 41 19.53 10.61 -4.76
CA ALA A 41 18.34 9.81 -4.86
C ALA A 41 17.44 10.46 -5.90
N ASN A 42 17.32 9.82 -7.05
CA ASN A 42 16.06 9.85 -7.75
C ASN A 42 14.98 9.52 -6.70
N ASN A 43 14.11 10.48 -6.39
CA ASN A 43 13.04 10.33 -5.39
C ASN A 43 11.96 9.35 -5.88
N SER A 44 12.35 8.21 -6.42
CA SER A 44 11.44 7.17 -6.85
C SER A 44 11.17 6.22 -5.70
N VAL A 45 9.90 6.04 -5.38
CA VAL A 45 9.46 5.09 -4.36
C VAL A 45 9.72 3.67 -4.86
N THR A 46 10.47 2.90 -4.07
CA THR A 46 10.81 1.51 -4.35
C THR A 46 9.91 0.56 -3.56
N ARG A 47 9.98 -0.75 -3.89
CA ARG A 47 9.29 -1.79 -3.08
C ARG A 47 9.79 -1.82 -1.64
N ALA A 48 11.07 -1.55 -1.42
CA ALA A 48 11.66 -1.49 -0.09
C ALA A 48 11.06 -0.34 0.75
N ASP A 49 10.88 0.83 0.14
CA ASP A 49 10.27 1.99 0.82
C ASP A 49 8.81 1.69 1.21
N LEU A 50 8.07 0.97 0.35
CA LEU A 50 6.72 0.52 0.68
C LEU A 50 6.71 -0.49 1.83
N ALA A 51 7.63 -1.44 1.84
CA ALA A 51 7.75 -2.41 2.93
C ALA A 51 8.13 -1.73 4.25
N ASP A 52 9.03 -0.76 4.23
CA ASP A 52 9.44 0.01 5.42
C ASP A 52 8.28 0.87 5.95
N ALA A 53 7.48 1.49 5.07
CA ALA A 53 6.27 2.22 5.45
C ALA A 53 5.21 1.31 6.07
N LEU A 54 5.02 0.10 5.55
CA LEU A 54 4.12 -0.90 6.13
C LEU A 54 4.60 -1.38 7.50
N GLN A 55 5.90 -1.62 7.67
CA GLN A 55 6.50 -2.01 8.94
C GLN A 55 6.23 -0.98 10.03
N GLN A 56 6.38 0.31 9.70
CA GLN A 56 6.11 1.41 10.64
C GLN A 56 4.65 1.50 11.07
N ASN A 57 3.72 1.19 10.16
CA ASN A 57 2.28 1.29 10.43
C ASN A 57 1.70 0.02 11.08
N LEU A 58 2.15 -1.16 10.70
CA LEU A 58 1.58 -2.45 11.10
C LEU A 58 2.39 -3.13 12.20
N GLY A 59 3.67 -2.78 12.40
CA GLY A 59 4.56 -3.41 13.37
C GLY A 59 4.92 -4.87 13.04
N LEU A 60 4.69 -5.32 11.79
CA LEU A 60 5.06 -6.65 11.31
C LEU A 60 6.56 -6.75 11.05
N ALA A 61 7.07 -7.99 10.92
CA ALA A 61 8.45 -8.20 10.52
C ALA A 61 8.69 -7.67 9.09
N ARG A 62 9.85 -7.07 8.85
CA ARG A 62 10.20 -6.48 7.52
C ARG A 62 10.03 -7.47 6.38
N ARG A 63 10.33 -8.74 6.60
CA ARG A 63 10.17 -9.81 5.61
C ARG A 63 8.70 -10.03 5.24
N GLU A 64 7.81 -10.01 6.21
CA GLU A 64 6.37 -10.16 6.01
C GLU A 64 5.80 -8.95 5.25
N CYS A 65 6.23 -7.74 5.60
CA CYS A 65 5.84 -6.53 4.88
C CYS A 65 6.30 -6.56 3.41
N ALA A 66 7.53 -7.01 3.15
CA ALA A 66 8.03 -7.16 1.78
C ALA A 66 7.22 -8.18 0.98
N GLN A 67 6.86 -9.31 1.60
CA GLN A 67 6.01 -10.33 0.98
C GLN A 67 4.62 -9.78 0.64
N LEU A 68 3.99 -9.07 1.57
CA LEU A 68 2.67 -8.44 1.33
C LEU A 68 2.69 -7.47 0.13
N VAL A 69 3.74 -6.64 0.02
CA VAL A 69 3.89 -5.74 -1.14
C VAL A 69 4.01 -6.54 -2.43
N GLU A 70 4.81 -7.61 -2.42
CA GLU A 70 5.01 -8.45 -3.58
C GLU A 70 3.73 -9.17 -4.00
N ASP A 71 2.99 -9.73 -3.06
CA ASP A 71 1.71 -10.43 -3.30
C ASP A 71 0.67 -9.50 -3.92
N VAL A 72 0.53 -8.28 -3.41
CA VAL A 72 -0.38 -7.27 -3.98
C VAL A 72 0.00 -6.90 -5.42
N LEU A 73 1.29 -6.67 -5.68
CA LEU A 73 1.75 -6.33 -7.03
C LEU A 73 1.60 -7.48 -8.02
N ASN A 74 1.81 -8.72 -7.56
CA ASN A 74 1.61 -9.92 -8.36
C ASN A 74 0.14 -10.11 -8.71
N GLU A 75 -0.78 -9.98 -7.74
CA GLU A 75 -2.22 -10.08 -7.99
C GLU A 75 -2.70 -9.04 -9.01
N ILE A 76 -2.23 -7.79 -8.90
CA ILE A 76 -2.54 -6.74 -9.89
C ILE A 76 -2.03 -7.16 -11.27
N SER A 77 -0.82 -7.67 -11.36
CA SER A 77 -0.20 -8.10 -12.61
C SER A 77 -0.96 -9.26 -13.26
N ASP A 78 -1.37 -10.23 -12.47
CA ASP A 78 -2.11 -11.41 -12.92
C ASP A 78 -3.52 -11.05 -13.41
N CYS A 79 -4.22 -10.14 -12.73
CA CYS A 79 -5.50 -9.62 -13.20
C CYS A 79 -5.35 -8.93 -14.57
N LEU A 80 -4.34 -8.09 -14.73
CA LEU A 80 -4.08 -7.38 -16.00
C LEU A 80 -3.65 -8.34 -17.12
N ALA A 81 -2.95 -9.43 -16.82
CA ALA A 81 -2.59 -10.47 -17.78
C ALA A 81 -3.83 -11.21 -18.30
N ARG A 82 -4.84 -11.40 -17.43
CA ARG A 82 -6.16 -11.97 -17.79
C ARG A 82 -7.11 -10.97 -18.51
N ASP A 83 -6.61 -9.77 -18.86
CA ASP A 83 -7.41 -8.69 -19.46
C ASP A 83 -8.48 -8.09 -18.51
N GLU A 84 -8.39 -8.32 -17.22
CA GLU A 84 -9.31 -7.80 -16.23
C GLU A 84 -8.92 -6.37 -15.80
N PRO A 85 -9.86 -5.43 -15.74
CA PRO A 85 -9.57 -4.08 -15.29
C PRO A 85 -9.42 -4.03 -13.77
N VAL A 86 -8.31 -3.49 -13.28
CA VAL A 86 -8.06 -3.31 -11.85
C VAL A 86 -8.44 -1.89 -11.43
N LYS A 87 -9.32 -1.76 -10.44
CA LYS A 87 -9.76 -0.47 -9.87
C LYS A 87 -9.29 -0.34 -8.43
N LEU A 88 -8.46 0.64 -8.16
CA LEU A 88 -8.01 0.99 -6.81
C LEU A 88 -8.72 2.27 -6.35
N PRO A 89 -9.67 2.18 -5.40
CA PRO A 89 -10.40 3.33 -4.90
C PRO A 89 -9.46 4.40 -4.35
N GLY A 90 -9.69 5.66 -4.72
CA GLY A 90 -8.84 6.78 -4.29
C GLY A 90 -7.53 6.95 -5.07
N PHE A 91 -7.02 5.89 -5.72
CA PHE A 91 -5.79 5.94 -6.50
C PHE A 91 -6.05 6.07 -8.00
N GLY A 92 -6.68 5.07 -8.61
CA GLY A 92 -6.94 5.07 -10.04
C GLY A 92 -7.40 3.73 -10.58
N SER A 93 -7.49 3.63 -11.90
CA SER A 93 -7.90 2.41 -12.59
C SER A 93 -6.91 2.05 -13.68
N PHE A 94 -6.53 0.78 -13.73
CA PHE A 94 -5.73 0.18 -14.78
C PHE A 94 -6.66 -0.53 -15.75
N LEU A 95 -6.55 -0.19 -17.02
CA LEU A 95 -7.38 -0.74 -18.09
C LEU A 95 -6.46 -1.36 -19.14
N VAL A 96 -6.79 -2.56 -19.60
CA VAL A 96 -6.09 -3.19 -20.73
C VAL A 96 -6.80 -2.80 -22.04
N ARG A 97 -6.04 -2.35 -23.02
CA ARG A 97 -6.52 -2.02 -24.35
C ARG A 97 -5.79 -2.83 -25.42
N HIS A 98 -6.53 -3.47 -26.28
CA HIS A 98 -6.03 -4.15 -27.46
C HIS A 98 -5.89 -3.13 -28.60
N LYS A 99 -4.67 -2.90 -29.06
CA LYS A 99 -4.42 -2.08 -30.26
C LYS A 99 -4.35 -3.00 -31.47
N LYS A 100 -5.16 -2.64 -32.48
CA LYS A 100 -5.17 -3.33 -33.77
C LYS A 100 -3.89 -3.02 -34.56
N GLU A 101 -3.59 -3.86 -35.52
CA GLU A 101 -2.56 -3.64 -36.52
C GLU A 101 -2.81 -2.30 -37.25
N ARG A 102 -1.74 -1.57 -37.49
CA ARG A 102 -1.77 -0.33 -38.26
C ARG A 102 -0.47 -0.13 -39.01
N MET A 103 -0.55 0.52 -40.16
CA MET A 103 0.64 0.97 -40.85
C MET A 103 1.24 2.20 -40.15
N GLY A 104 2.47 2.09 -39.73
CA GLY A 104 3.29 3.20 -39.26
C GLY A 104 4.18 3.72 -40.38
N ARG A 105 4.74 4.92 -40.21
CA ARG A 105 5.70 5.51 -41.14
C ARG A 105 6.99 5.87 -40.41
N ASN A 106 8.12 5.45 -40.96
CA ASN A 106 9.43 5.84 -40.43
C ASN A 106 9.67 7.32 -40.77
N PRO A 107 9.85 8.22 -39.79
CA PRO A 107 10.02 9.65 -40.06
C PRO A 107 11.33 9.99 -40.81
N LYS A 108 12.35 9.11 -40.78
CA LYS A 108 13.63 9.33 -41.44
C LYS A 108 13.64 8.86 -42.91
N THR A 109 13.07 7.68 -43.18
CA THR A 109 13.12 7.07 -44.52
C THR A 109 11.82 7.24 -45.30
N GLY A 110 10.71 7.55 -44.61
CA GLY A 110 9.39 7.66 -45.22
C GLY A 110 8.72 6.31 -45.51
N GLU A 111 9.39 5.20 -45.21
CA GLU A 111 8.90 3.84 -45.48
C GLU A 111 7.75 3.47 -44.58
N ALA A 112 6.77 2.74 -45.13
CA ALA A 112 5.65 2.20 -44.37
C ALA A 112 6.09 0.92 -43.65
N VAL A 113 5.93 0.88 -42.33
CA VAL A 113 6.27 -0.27 -41.48
C VAL A 113 5.02 -0.76 -40.79
N PRO A 114 4.64 -2.06 -40.89
CA PRO A 114 3.50 -2.60 -40.19
C PRO A 114 3.78 -2.63 -38.67
N ILE A 115 2.86 -2.10 -37.87
CA ILE A 115 2.88 -2.16 -36.41
C ILE A 115 1.93 -3.27 -35.98
N PHE A 116 2.47 -4.34 -35.43
CA PHE A 116 1.69 -5.50 -34.99
C PHE A 116 0.69 -5.17 -33.87
N PRO A 117 -0.40 -5.94 -33.77
CA PRO A 117 -1.36 -5.80 -32.69
C PRO A 117 -0.69 -6.08 -31.34
N ARG A 118 -1.04 -5.27 -30.34
CA ARG A 118 -0.46 -5.41 -28.97
C ARG A 118 -1.44 -4.99 -27.91
N LYS A 119 -1.30 -5.58 -26.73
CA LYS A 119 -1.99 -5.15 -25.50
C LYS A 119 -1.21 -3.97 -24.87
N VAL A 120 -1.92 -2.97 -24.40
CA VAL A 120 -1.34 -1.81 -23.68
C VAL A 120 -2.15 -1.55 -22.42
N ILE A 121 -1.45 -1.28 -21.34
CA ILE A 121 -2.04 -0.89 -20.08
C ILE A 121 -2.23 0.62 -20.08
N LEU A 122 -3.45 1.07 -19.75
CA LEU A 122 -3.82 2.47 -19.59
C LEU A 122 -4.14 2.74 -18.13
N PHE A 123 -3.37 3.62 -17.50
CA PHE A 123 -3.64 4.10 -16.15
C PHE A 123 -4.53 5.36 -16.21
N ARG A 124 -5.63 5.36 -15.45
CA ARG A 124 -6.50 6.51 -15.25
C ARG A 124 -6.48 6.91 -13.79
N PRO A 125 -5.86 8.04 -13.42
CA PRO A 125 -5.84 8.51 -12.04
C PRO A 125 -7.25 8.90 -11.57
N SER A 126 -7.54 8.65 -10.29
CA SER A 126 -8.78 9.08 -9.65
C SER A 126 -8.83 10.61 -9.48
N GLN A 127 -10.02 11.17 -9.25
CA GLN A 127 -10.17 12.59 -8.98
C GLN A 127 -9.44 13.00 -7.70
N ASN A 128 -9.49 12.15 -6.66
CA ASN A 128 -8.76 12.39 -5.41
C ASN A 128 -7.26 12.50 -5.64
N LEU A 129 -6.68 11.60 -6.44
CA LEU A 129 -5.26 11.67 -6.78
C LEU A 129 -4.92 12.92 -7.56
N LYS A 130 -5.75 13.30 -8.55
CA LYS A 130 -5.56 14.54 -9.32
C LYS A 130 -5.60 15.78 -8.43
N GLN A 131 -6.55 15.84 -7.52
CA GLN A 131 -6.65 16.95 -6.57
C GLN A 131 -5.41 17.04 -5.68
N ARG A 132 -4.94 15.91 -5.12
CA ARG A 132 -3.74 15.89 -4.28
C ARG A 132 -2.47 16.33 -5.00
N ILE A 133 -2.33 16.02 -6.29
CA ILE A 133 -1.18 16.45 -7.11
C ILE A 133 -1.27 17.92 -7.47
N ASN A 134 -2.48 18.44 -7.74
CA ASN A 134 -2.70 19.82 -8.19
C ASN A 134 -2.95 20.81 -7.04
N HIS A 135 -3.15 20.33 -5.81
CA HIS A 135 -3.16 21.16 -4.61
C HIS A 135 -1.70 21.42 -4.20
N THR A 136 -1.20 22.54 -4.68
CA THR A 136 0.06 23.16 -4.19
C THR A 136 -0.30 24.37 -3.37
#